data_2966fff8a877be428bb446d5b92e7f63
#
_entry.id   2966fff8a877be428bb446d5b92e7f63
#
_cell.length_a   1.000
_cell.length_b   1.000
_cell.length_c   1.000
_cell.angle_alpha   90.00
_cell.angle_beta   90.00
_cell.angle_gamma   90.00
#
_symmetry.space_group_name_H-M   'P 1'
#
loop_
_entity.id
_entity.type
_entity.pdbx_description
1 polymer ?
#
loop_
_entity_poly.entity_id
_entity_poly.type
_entity_poly.pdbx_seq_one_letter_code
_entity_poly.pdbx_strand_id
1 'polypeptide(L)'
;MAHDSLNAIPAQVSDSIQSNHEVGPQSFEAAVCAEDRARAGLYGLLAALLRDVPSEGLLAQVCGLDAAAGRDGFALAWEGLRLAAGEVSPGEADDEYHRLFIGLGRGELVPYGSWYQTGFLMELPLGALRRDLAALGFQREPGVHEPEDHVAALCEVMAQLALDPDIAPKIALERQRDFYRAHLAPWIGRFCRDLGSVPGAPLYGAVGRLAAVFFELEGRYLEMEA
;
A
#
# COMPACT_ATOMS: atom_id res chain seq x y z
N MET A 1 15.15 8.15 21.06
CA MET A 1 14.72 9.51 20.72
C MET A 1 14.06 9.42 19.39
N ALA A 2 12.79 9.27 19.47
CA ALA A 2 11.69 10.00 18.91
C ALA A 2 11.71 10.11 17.38
N HIS A 3 10.91 9.34 16.72
CA HIS A 3 10.42 9.65 15.38
C HIS A 3 8.92 9.91 15.45
N ASP A 4 8.61 11.19 15.67
CA ASP A 4 7.33 11.78 15.35
C ASP A 4 7.42 12.25 13.89
N SER A 5 6.79 11.59 12.97
CA SER A 5 6.46 12.12 11.63
C SER A 5 5.55 11.15 10.87
N LEU A 6 4.41 10.81 11.45
CA LEU A 6 3.27 10.27 10.72
C LEU A 6 1.99 10.78 11.37
N ASN A 7 1.79 12.09 11.29
CA ASN A 7 0.55 12.69 11.71
C ASN A 7 0.02 13.58 10.58
N ALA A 8 -0.82 13.03 9.73
CA ALA A 8 -1.75 13.80 8.92
C ALA A 8 -2.87 12.91 8.40
N ILE A 9 -3.78 12.50 9.29
CA ILE A 9 -5.18 12.29 8.89
C ILE A 9 -5.95 13.45 9.50
N PRO A 10 -6.43 14.42 8.72
CA PRO A 10 -7.27 15.47 9.27
C PRO A 10 -8.68 14.94 9.50
N ALA A 11 -9.10 14.95 10.74
CA ALA A 11 -10.49 14.81 11.14
C ALA A 11 -11.22 16.15 11.00
N GLN A 12 -12.49 16.03 10.56
CA GLN A 12 -13.62 16.93 10.82
C GLN A 12 -13.80 18.17 9.96
N VAL A 13 -14.81 18.05 9.12
CA VAL A 13 -15.58 19.14 8.52
C VAL A 13 -16.74 19.44 9.46
N SER A 14 -16.84 20.68 9.91
CA SER A 14 -18.09 21.25 10.43
C SER A 14 -18.55 22.38 9.56
N ASP A 15 -19.85 22.32 9.24
CA ASP A 15 -20.66 23.24 8.46
C ASP A 15 -20.49 24.72 8.75
N SER A 16 -20.58 25.53 7.70
CA SER A 16 -21.51 26.66 7.66
C SER A 16 -21.58 27.27 6.27
N ILE A 17 -22.80 27.36 5.80
CA ILE A 17 -23.33 27.93 4.56
C ILE A 17 -23.19 29.47 4.57
N GLN A 18 -22.86 30.10 3.43
CA GLN A 18 -23.67 31.11 2.72
C GLN A 18 -22.94 31.77 1.54
N SER A 19 -23.58 31.57 0.39
CA SER A 19 -23.73 32.37 -0.84
C SER A 19 -22.96 33.70 -1.03
N ASN A 20 -22.23 33.88 -2.15
CA ASN A 20 -22.72 34.63 -3.32
C ASN A 20 -21.74 34.59 -4.51
N HIS A 21 -22.30 34.63 -5.71
CA HIS A 21 -21.72 34.71 -7.03
C HIS A 21 -20.52 35.66 -7.21
N GLU A 22 -19.46 35.10 -7.82
CA GLU A 22 -18.74 35.75 -8.92
C GLU A 22 -18.02 34.64 -9.70
N VAL A 23 -18.34 34.52 -11.01
CA VAL A 23 -17.72 33.55 -11.91
C VAL A 23 -16.36 34.12 -12.32
N GLY A 24 -15.34 33.76 -11.57
CA GLY A 24 -13.94 33.87 -11.98
C GLY A 24 -13.49 32.59 -12.71
N PRO A 25 -12.36 32.59 -13.44
CA PRO A 25 -11.91 31.42 -14.17
C PRO A 25 -11.81 30.23 -13.22
N GLN A 26 -12.58 29.18 -13.50
CA GLN A 26 -12.57 27.95 -12.73
C GLN A 26 -11.16 27.36 -12.81
N SER A 27 -10.39 27.51 -11.74
CA SER A 27 -9.27 26.65 -11.47
C SER A 27 -9.85 25.24 -11.35
N PHE A 28 -9.57 24.38 -12.31
CA PHE A 28 -9.78 22.96 -12.19
C PHE A 28 -8.84 22.44 -11.09
N GLU A 29 -9.19 22.63 -9.84
CA GLU A 29 -8.73 21.76 -8.76
C GLU A 29 -9.36 20.40 -9.06
N ALA A 30 -8.59 19.51 -9.67
CA ALA A 30 -8.96 18.14 -9.85
C ALA A 30 -9.02 17.50 -8.46
N ALA A 31 -10.18 17.58 -7.81
CA ALA A 31 -10.39 16.97 -6.51
C ALA A 31 -10.19 15.46 -6.68
N VAL A 32 -9.21 14.91 -5.97
CA VAL A 32 -8.98 13.45 -5.88
C VAL A 32 -10.31 12.76 -5.59
N CYS A 33 -10.71 11.80 -6.42
CA CYS A 33 -12.01 11.15 -6.28
C CYS A 33 -12.06 10.22 -5.04
N ALA A 34 -13.25 9.80 -4.63
CA ALA A 34 -13.41 8.94 -3.46
C ALA A 34 -12.75 7.57 -3.68
N GLU A 35 -12.76 7.07 -4.91
CA GLU A 35 -12.13 5.81 -5.31
C GLU A 35 -10.61 5.88 -5.19
N ASP A 36 -9.99 6.95 -5.69
CA ASP A 36 -8.54 7.13 -5.57
C ASP A 36 -8.10 7.26 -4.11
N ARG A 37 -8.89 7.94 -3.27
CA ARG A 37 -8.63 7.99 -1.82
C ARG A 37 -8.73 6.61 -1.18
N ALA A 38 -9.73 5.81 -1.54
CA ALA A 38 -9.89 4.46 -1.01
C ALA A 38 -8.72 3.55 -1.45
N ARG A 39 -8.32 3.61 -2.72
CA ARG A 39 -7.18 2.86 -3.27
C ARG A 39 -5.88 3.26 -2.57
N ALA A 40 -5.62 4.56 -2.45
CA ALA A 40 -4.45 5.08 -1.74
C ALA A 40 -4.44 4.68 -0.27
N GLY A 41 -5.61 4.67 0.39
CA GLY A 41 -5.75 4.18 1.77
C GLY A 41 -5.37 2.71 1.91
N LEU A 42 -5.76 1.85 0.96
CA LEU A 42 -5.37 0.44 0.94
C LEU A 42 -3.88 0.24 0.69
N TYR A 43 -3.30 0.97 -0.25
CA TYR A 43 -1.87 0.98 -0.46
C TYR A 43 -1.10 1.41 0.79
N GLY A 44 -1.54 2.50 1.44
CA GLY A 44 -0.93 2.99 2.67
C GLY A 44 -1.03 1.99 3.83
N LEU A 45 -2.17 1.32 3.98
CA LEU A 45 -2.36 0.27 4.97
C LEU A 45 -1.40 -0.91 4.74
N LEU A 46 -1.31 -1.40 3.50
CA LEU A 46 -0.39 -2.49 3.15
C LEU A 46 1.07 -2.08 3.36
N ALA A 47 1.43 -0.85 2.99
CA ALA A 47 2.76 -0.32 3.25
C ALA A 47 3.10 -0.31 4.74
N ALA A 48 2.18 0.19 5.59
CA ALA A 48 2.38 0.26 7.03
C ALA A 48 2.53 -1.12 7.68
N LEU A 49 1.74 -2.12 7.25
CA LEU A 49 1.80 -3.49 7.78
C LEU A 49 3.02 -4.29 7.31
N LEU A 50 3.60 -3.94 6.14
CA LEU A 50 4.69 -4.70 5.52
C LEU A 50 6.06 -4.04 5.70
N ARG A 51 6.12 -2.78 6.16
CA ARG A 51 7.38 -2.03 6.31
C ARG A 51 8.17 -2.44 7.55
N ASP A 52 7.48 -2.62 8.67
CA ASP A 52 8.06 -2.87 9.98
C ASP A 52 7.07 -3.65 10.84
N VAL A 53 7.50 -4.08 12.03
CA VAL A 53 6.61 -4.67 13.03
C VAL A 53 5.44 -3.73 13.30
N PRO A 54 4.18 -4.18 13.15
CA PRO A 54 3.04 -3.32 13.35
C PRO A 54 2.93 -2.92 14.83
N SER A 55 2.86 -1.61 15.07
CA SER A 55 2.65 -1.10 16.42
C SER A 55 1.26 -1.50 16.97
N GLU A 56 1.13 -1.52 18.30
CA GLU A 56 -0.16 -1.73 18.97
C GLU A 56 -1.21 -0.73 18.46
N GLY A 57 -0.82 0.53 18.23
CA GLY A 57 -1.69 1.55 17.66
C GLY A 57 -2.19 1.20 16.26
N LEU A 58 -1.31 0.68 15.40
CA LEU A 58 -1.70 0.25 14.05
C LEU A 58 -2.65 -0.95 14.10
N LEU A 59 -2.37 -1.95 14.94
CA LEU A 59 -3.27 -3.10 15.13
C LEU A 59 -4.65 -2.67 15.64
N ALA A 60 -4.71 -1.76 16.62
CA ALA A 60 -5.96 -1.21 17.13
C ALA A 60 -6.73 -0.43 16.06
N GLN A 61 -6.04 0.35 15.22
CA GLN A 61 -6.65 1.05 14.09
C GLN A 61 -7.24 0.06 13.09
N VAL A 62 -6.51 -0.97 12.70
CA VAL A 62 -7.00 -2.01 11.77
C VAL A 62 -8.21 -2.74 12.33
N CYS A 63 -8.18 -3.15 13.59
CA CYS A 63 -9.30 -3.79 14.27
C CYS A 63 -10.53 -2.87 14.30
N GLY A 64 -10.35 -1.57 14.50
CA GLY A 64 -11.39 -0.55 14.59
C GLY A 64 -11.95 -0.06 13.25
N LEU A 65 -11.40 -0.49 12.11
CA LEU A 65 -11.93 -0.12 10.80
C LEU A 65 -13.37 -0.63 10.62
N ASP A 66 -14.17 0.10 9.85
CA ASP A 66 -15.53 -0.33 9.53
C ASP A 66 -15.53 -1.64 8.73
N ALA A 67 -16.54 -2.46 8.97
CA ALA A 67 -16.76 -3.67 8.20
C ALA A 67 -17.00 -3.31 6.72
N ALA A 68 -16.37 -4.03 5.79
CA ALA A 68 -16.67 -3.85 4.38
C ALA A 68 -18.12 -4.23 4.07
N ALA A 69 -18.77 -3.44 3.23
CA ALA A 69 -20.10 -3.76 2.75
C ALA A 69 -20.06 -4.95 1.79
N GLY A 70 -20.96 -5.92 1.97
CA GLY A 70 -21.06 -7.06 1.07
C GLY A 70 -20.53 -8.37 1.64
N ARG A 71 -20.43 -9.37 0.76
CA ARG A 71 -19.93 -10.72 1.05
C ARG A 71 -19.06 -11.26 -0.09
N ASP A 72 -18.47 -10.38 -0.85
CA ASP A 72 -17.52 -10.73 -1.90
C ASP A 72 -16.15 -11.10 -1.32
N GLY A 73 -15.23 -11.46 -2.19
CA GLY A 73 -13.89 -11.87 -1.79
C GLY A 73 -13.12 -10.77 -1.04
N PHE A 74 -13.36 -9.50 -1.41
CA PHE A 74 -12.73 -8.36 -0.73
C PHE A 74 -13.28 -8.19 0.68
N ALA A 75 -14.60 -8.17 0.85
CA ALA A 75 -15.24 -8.03 2.15
C ALA A 75 -14.83 -9.15 3.13
N LEU A 76 -14.73 -10.39 2.64
CA LEU A 76 -14.28 -11.52 3.44
C LEU A 76 -12.80 -11.39 3.85
N ALA A 77 -11.92 -10.97 2.94
CA ALA A 77 -10.50 -10.78 3.23
C ALA A 77 -10.28 -9.59 4.19
N TRP A 78 -11.04 -8.51 4.01
CA TRP A 78 -11.03 -7.35 4.89
C TRP A 78 -11.43 -7.70 6.32
N GLU A 79 -12.54 -8.42 6.49
CA GLU A 79 -12.99 -8.88 7.79
C GLU A 79 -11.98 -9.85 8.43
N GLY A 80 -11.39 -10.72 7.64
CA GLY A 80 -10.32 -11.62 8.10
C GLY A 80 -9.11 -10.86 8.65
N LEU A 81 -8.72 -9.75 8.04
CA LEU A 81 -7.64 -8.90 8.56
C LEU A 81 -8.04 -8.20 9.86
N ARG A 82 -9.25 -7.64 9.94
CA ARG A 82 -9.75 -6.98 11.16
C ARG A 82 -9.77 -7.93 12.35
N LEU A 83 -10.29 -9.14 12.15
CA LEU A 83 -10.32 -10.18 13.20
C LEU A 83 -8.90 -10.58 13.61
N ALA A 84 -8.01 -10.86 12.67
CA ALA A 84 -6.64 -11.23 12.97
C ALA A 84 -5.88 -10.12 13.74
N ALA A 85 -6.09 -8.85 13.38
CA ALA A 85 -5.49 -7.73 14.09
C ALA A 85 -6.05 -7.54 15.51
N GLY A 86 -7.31 -7.93 15.76
CA GLY A 86 -7.92 -7.88 17.07
C GLY A 86 -7.55 -9.06 17.98
N GLU A 87 -7.15 -10.18 17.41
CA GLU A 87 -6.80 -11.41 18.15
C GLU A 87 -5.28 -11.51 18.44
N VAL A 88 -4.43 -10.90 17.61
CA VAL A 88 -2.97 -10.97 17.77
C VAL A 88 -2.49 -9.99 18.84
N SER A 89 -1.63 -10.47 19.74
CA SER A 89 -0.89 -9.57 20.64
C SER A 89 0.28 -8.90 19.93
N PRO A 90 0.77 -7.74 20.41
CA PRO A 90 1.96 -7.09 19.84
C PRO A 90 3.20 -8.00 19.77
N GLY A 91 3.40 -8.86 20.77
CA GLY A 91 4.51 -9.82 20.79
C GLY A 91 4.37 -10.89 19.72
N GLU A 92 3.17 -11.45 19.51
CA GLU A 92 2.91 -12.41 18.43
C GLU A 92 3.07 -11.78 17.05
N ALA A 93 2.65 -10.54 16.88
CA ALA A 93 2.84 -9.80 15.62
C ALA A 93 4.33 -9.56 15.33
N ASP A 94 5.12 -9.23 16.37
CA ASP A 94 6.57 -9.10 16.29
C ASP A 94 7.24 -10.43 15.90
N ASP A 95 6.87 -11.53 16.54
CA ASP A 95 7.38 -12.87 16.25
C ASP A 95 7.04 -13.29 14.80
N GLU A 96 5.80 -13.06 14.34
CA GLU A 96 5.41 -13.33 12.94
C GLU A 96 6.26 -12.52 11.98
N TYR A 97 6.41 -11.20 12.19
CA TYR A 97 7.17 -10.32 11.32
C TYR A 97 8.62 -10.76 11.20
N HIS A 98 9.29 -10.95 12.35
CA HIS A 98 10.69 -11.35 12.37
C HIS A 98 10.92 -12.71 11.71
N ARG A 99 10.07 -13.69 11.96
CA ARG A 99 10.16 -14.99 11.32
C ARG A 99 9.99 -14.90 9.80
N LEU A 100 9.01 -14.12 9.35
CA LEU A 100 8.66 -14.05 7.94
C LEU A 100 9.67 -13.23 7.13
N PHE A 101 10.11 -12.09 7.63
CA PHE A 101 10.84 -11.12 6.80
C PHE A 101 12.30 -10.92 7.20
N ILE A 102 12.66 -11.16 8.47
CA ILE A 102 14.03 -10.94 8.98
C ILE A 102 14.80 -12.26 9.08
N GLY A 103 14.30 -13.24 9.86
CA GLY A 103 14.88 -14.56 10.02
C GLY A 103 16.32 -14.60 10.59
N LEU A 104 16.85 -15.80 10.79
CA LEU A 104 18.29 -16.02 11.06
C LEU A 104 19.03 -16.13 9.71
N GLY A 105 19.47 -14.98 9.19
CA GLY A 105 20.15 -14.89 7.89
C GLY A 105 19.23 -14.50 6.72
N ARG A 106 18.03 -15.05 6.65
CA ARG A 106 16.98 -14.67 5.69
C ARG A 106 15.62 -15.08 6.24
N GLY A 107 14.61 -14.21 6.13
CA GLY A 107 13.23 -14.55 6.43
C GLY A 107 12.67 -15.65 5.52
N GLU A 108 11.52 -16.21 5.89
CA GLU A 108 10.81 -17.19 5.06
C GLU A 108 10.37 -16.57 3.73
N LEU A 109 10.08 -15.27 3.71
CA LEU A 109 9.69 -14.48 2.54
C LEU A 109 10.67 -13.32 2.33
N VAL A 110 10.91 -12.96 1.10
CA VAL A 110 11.79 -11.87 0.69
C VAL A 110 10.96 -10.86 -0.11
N PRO A 111 10.44 -9.79 0.50
CA PRO A 111 9.40 -8.94 -0.06
C PRO A 111 9.91 -7.90 -1.08
N TYR A 112 10.74 -8.34 -2.04
CA TYR A 112 11.39 -7.48 -3.04
C TYR A 112 11.09 -7.92 -4.46
N GLY A 113 10.83 -6.93 -5.32
CA GLY A 113 10.55 -7.16 -6.73
C GLY A 113 11.68 -7.87 -7.46
N SER A 114 12.94 -7.47 -7.24
CA SER A 114 14.09 -8.14 -7.85
C SER A 114 14.18 -9.62 -7.48
N TRP A 115 13.95 -9.95 -6.21
CA TRP A 115 13.95 -11.35 -5.74
C TRP A 115 12.89 -12.20 -6.43
N TYR A 116 11.65 -11.73 -6.46
CA TYR A 116 10.54 -12.48 -7.04
C TYR A 116 10.66 -12.66 -8.56
N GLN A 117 11.35 -11.75 -9.23
CA GLN A 117 11.53 -11.79 -10.68
C GLN A 117 12.78 -12.56 -11.11
N THR A 118 13.87 -12.50 -10.34
CA THR A 118 15.16 -13.05 -10.77
C THR A 118 15.74 -14.11 -9.82
N GLY A 119 15.25 -14.20 -8.58
CA GLY A 119 15.81 -15.01 -7.51
C GLY A 119 16.99 -14.36 -6.78
N PHE A 120 17.36 -13.13 -7.12
CA PHE A 120 18.44 -12.38 -6.50
C PHE A 120 17.99 -10.97 -6.13
N LEU A 121 18.55 -10.42 -5.04
CA LEU A 121 18.33 -9.04 -4.64
C LEU A 121 19.17 -8.07 -5.49
N MET A 122 18.69 -6.82 -5.61
CA MET A 122 19.39 -5.70 -6.27
C MET A 122 19.76 -5.94 -7.76
N GLU A 123 19.01 -6.76 -8.45
CA GLU A 123 19.21 -7.08 -9.86
C GLU A 123 18.56 -6.05 -10.81
N LEU A 124 18.61 -6.33 -12.11
CA LEU A 124 18.14 -5.45 -13.19
C LEU A 124 16.77 -4.78 -12.96
N PRO A 125 15.74 -5.44 -12.38
CA PRO A 125 14.46 -4.79 -12.12
C PRO A 125 14.58 -3.55 -11.23
N LEU A 126 15.45 -3.57 -10.22
CA LEU A 126 15.69 -2.41 -9.35
C LEU A 126 16.30 -1.23 -10.11
N GLY A 127 17.19 -1.51 -11.07
CA GLY A 127 17.78 -0.46 -11.90
C GLY A 127 16.74 0.23 -12.80
N ALA A 128 15.77 -0.52 -13.32
CA ALA A 128 14.63 0.05 -14.07
C ALA A 128 13.74 0.90 -13.15
N LEU A 129 13.36 0.36 -11.98
CA LEU A 129 12.55 1.07 -11.00
C LEU A 129 13.18 2.43 -10.60
N ARG A 130 14.48 2.47 -10.32
CA ARG A 130 15.17 3.72 -9.95
C ARG A 130 15.09 4.80 -11.02
N ARG A 131 15.17 4.42 -12.30
CA ARG A 131 15.02 5.38 -13.41
C ARG A 131 13.59 5.94 -13.46
N ASP A 132 12.60 5.07 -13.30
CA ASP A 132 11.20 5.47 -13.37
C ASP A 132 10.80 6.30 -12.15
N LEU A 133 11.27 5.96 -10.94
CA LEU A 133 11.09 6.79 -9.74
C LEU A 133 11.68 8.19 -9.93
N ALA A 134 12.90 8.29 -10.45
CA ALA A 134 13.53 9.58 -10.73
C ALA A 134 12.75 10.39 -11.78
N ALA A 135 12.21 9.74 -12.82
CA ALA A 135 11.39 10.39 -13.84
C ALA A 135 10.03 10.88 -13.27
N LEU A 136 9.50 10.20 -12.26
CA LEU A 136 8.30 10.60 -11.53
C LEU A 136 8.58 11.65 -10.43
N GLY A 137 9.85 12.01 -10.19
CA GLY A 137 10.23 12.98 -9.16
C GLY A 137 10.43 12.40 -7.77
N PHE A 138 10.34 11.09 -7.60
CA PHE A 138 10.60 10.44 -6.31
C PHE A 138 12.10 10.36 -6.01
N GLN A 139 12.44 10.63 -4.76
CA GLN A 139 13.81 10.51 -4.26
C GLN A 139 13.79 9.70 -2.96
N ARG A 140 14.82 8.87 -2.77
CA ARG A 140 15.01 8.16 -1.50
C ARG A 140 15.34 9.16 -0.40
N GLU A 141 14.72 9.01 0.76
CA GLU A 141 15.07 9.80 1.93
C GLU A 141 16.49 9.50 2.42
N PRO A 142 17.23 10.52 2.88
CA PRO A 142 18.54 10.32 3.47
C PRO A 142 18.46 9.38 4.69
N GLY A 143 19.34 8.36 4.72
CA GLY A 143 19.40 7.38 5.80
C GLY A 143 18.52 6.15 5.63
N VAL A 144 17.65 6.09 4.62
CA VAL A 144 16.93 4.87 4.24
C VAL A 144 17.87 3.97 3.44
N HIS A 145 18.15 2.77 3.97
CA HIS A 145 19.03 1.78 3.33
C HIS A 145 18.26 0.69 2.58
N GLU A 146 16.96 0.59 2.81
CA GLU A 146 16.08 -0.39 2.16
C GLU A 146 16.06 -0.17 0.65
N PRO A 147 16.23 -1.22 -0.18
CA PRO A 147 16.03 -1.13 -1.62
C PRO A 147 14.61 -0.69 -1.99
N GLU A 148 14.50 0.14 -3.02
CA GLU A 148 13.24 0.78 -3.43
C GLU A 148 12.21 -0.21 -3.96
N ASP A 149 12.61 -1.43 -4.33
CA ASP A 149 11.73 -2.50 -4.80
C ASP A 149 11.12 -3.34 -3.68
N HIS A 150 11.26 -2.91 -2.41
CA HIS A 150 10.50 -3.47 -1.29
C HIS A 150 9.01 -3.19 -1.48
N VAL A 151 8.16 -4.19 -1.22
CA VAL A 151 6.71 -4.10 -1.44
C VAL A 151 6.07 -2.88 -0.77
N ALA A 152 6.48 -2.55 0.44
CA ALA A 152 5.96 -1.38 1.17
C ALA A 152 6.31 -0.07 0.45
N ALA A 153 7.53 0.08 -0.05
CA ALA A 153 7.95 1.27 -0.79
C ALA A 153 7.15 1.44 -2.10
N LEU A 154 6.91 0.35 -2.83
CA LEU A 154 6.09 0.38 -4.04
C LEU A 154 4.63 0.73 -3.74
N CYS A 155 4.08 0.24 -2.63
CA CYS A 155 2.75 0.63 -2.17
C CYS A 155 2.68 2.13 -1.84
N GLU A 156 3.69 2.70 -1.19
CA GLU A 156 3.74 4.13 -0.90
C GLU A 156 3.78 4.98 -2.17
N VAL A 157 4.58 4.58 -3.16
CA VAL A 157 4.61 5.26 -4.45
C VAL A 157 3.23 5.24 -5.11
N MET A 158 2.57 4.08 -5.15
CA MET A 158 1.21 3.97 -5.71
C MET A 158 0.19 4.83 -4.97
N ALA A 159 0.27 4.90 -3.63
CA ALA A 159 -0.59 5.76 -2.83
C ALA A 159 -0.38 7.25 -3.18
N GLN A 160 0.86 7.68 -3.34
CA GLN A 160 1.19 9.07 -3.71
C GLN A 160 0.73 9.39 -5.14
N LEU A 161 0.95 8.48 -6.11
CA LEU A 161 0.47 8.67 -7.49
C LEU A 161 -1.06 8.76 -7.58
N ALA A 162 -1.79 8.05 -6.71
CA ALA A 162 -3.25 8.10 -6.67
C ALA A 162 -3.79 9.38 -6.03
N LEU A 163 -3.00 10.03 -5.15
CA LEU A 163 -3.40 11.23 -4.41
C LEU A 163 -2.81 12.52 -4.97
N ASP A 164 -2.06 12.47 -6.08
CA ASP A 164 -1.36 13.66 -6.60
C ASP A 164 -2.38 14.71 -7.08
N PRO A 165 -2.55 15.84 -6.36
CA PRO A 165 -3.54 16.85 -6.68
C PRO A 165 -3.08 17.77 -7.83
N ASP A 166 -1.79 17.76 -8.16
CA ASP A 166 -1.18 18.68 -9.13
C ASP A 166 -1.24 18.12 -10.56
N ILE A 167 -1.73 16.89 -10.71
CA ILE A 167 -1.79 16.19 -11.99
C ILE A 167 -3.23 15.96 -12.41
N ALA A 168 -3.53 16.21 -13.68
CA ALA A 168 -4.85 15.90 -14.24
C ALA A 168 -5.18 14.40 -14.06
N PRO A 169 -6.40 14.03 -13.65
CA PRO A 169 -6.76 12.65 -13.29
C PRO A 169 -6.39 11.60 -14.34
N LYS A 170 -6.57 11.90 -15.61
CA LYS A 170 -6.20 11.00 -16.70
C LYS A 170 -4.70 10.72 -16.73
N ILE A 171 -3.86 11.75 -16.56
CA ILE A 171 -2.39 11.60 -16.55
C ILE A 171 -1.95 10.87 -15.28
N ALA A 172 -2.59 11.15 -14.15
CA ALA A 172 -2.33 10.44 -12.90
C ALA A 172 -2.61 8.94 -13.04
N LEU A 173 -3.74 8.57 -13.66
CA LEU A 173 -4.11 7.19 -13.90
C LEU A 173 -3.15 6.48 -14.89
N GLU A 174 -2.74 7.15 -15.97
CA GLU A 174 -1.73 6.63 -16.91
C GLU A 174 -0.40 6.34 -16.20
N ARG A 175 0.07 7.25 -15.34
CA ARG A 175 1.29 7.05 -14.54
C ARG A 175 1.17 5.88 -13.56
N GLN A 176 0.05 5.78 -12.85
CA GLN A 176 -0.24 4.65 -11.96
C GLN A 176 -0.21 3.32 -12.71
N ARG A 177 -0.89 3.26 -13.86
CA ARG A 177 -0.95 2.06 -14.71
C ARG A 177 0.43 1.62 -15.18
N ASP A 178 1.21 2.57 -15.72
CA ASP A 178 2.53 2.27 -16.26
C ASP A 178 3.48 1.81 -15.15
N PHE A 179 3.46 2.48 -14.00
CA PHE A 179 4.24 2.08 -12.82
C PHE A 179 3.81 0.71 -12.29
N TYR A 180 2.51 0.47 -12.12
CA TYR A 180 1.98 -0.81 -11.68
C TYR A 180 2.38 -1.96 -12.61
N ARG A 181 2.19 -1.79 -13.92
CA ARG A 181 2.54 -2.80 -14.92
C ARG A 181 4.03 -3.13 -14.94
N ALA A 182 4.88 -2.13 -14.79
CA ALA A 182 6.32 -2.32 -14.83
C ALA A 182 6.88 -2.93 -13.54
N HIS A 183 6.38 -2.50 -12.36
CA HIS A 183 7.07 -2.73 -11.10
C HIS A 183 6.31 -3.57 -10.07
N LEU A 184 5.00 -3.75 -10.22
CA LEU A 184 4.17 -4.55 -9.29
C LEU A 184 3.59 -5.80 -9.98
N ALA A 185 2.89 -5.63 -11.09
CA ALA A 185 2.18 -6.71 -11.77
C ALA A 185 3.02 -7.99 -12.04
N PRO A 186 4.33 -7.89 -12.38
CA PRO A 186 5.10 -9.09 -12.69
C PRO A 186 5.29 -10.08 -11.54
N TRP A 187 5.11 -9.62 -10.29
CA TRP A 187 5.48 -10.45 -9.13
C TRP A 187 4.53 -10.37 -7.93
N ILE A 188 3.80 -9.27 -7.76
CA ILE A 188 3.04 -9.01 -6.54
C ILE A 188 2.01 -10.10 -6.24
N GLY A 189 1.33 -10.63 -7.25
CA GLY A 189 0.34 -11.70 -7.07
C GLY A 189 0.96 -12.98 -6.53
N ARG A 190 2.23 -13.30 -6.87
CA ARG A 190 2.95 -14.44 -6.30
C ARG A 190 3.31 -14.19 -4.84
N PHE A 191 3.87 -13.02 -4.55
CA PHE A 191 4.18 -12.62 -3.17
C PHE A 191 2.95 -12.70 -2.25
N CYS A 192 1.82 -12.14 -2.67
CA CYS A 192 0.59 -12.15 -1.87
C CYS A 192 0.07 -13.57 -1.60
N ARG A 193 0.14 -14.47 -2.58
CA ARG A 193 -0.23 -15.88 -2.36
C ARG A 193 0.71 -16.59 -1.41
N ASP A 194 2.02 -16.38 -1.55
CA ASP A 194 3.02 -16.97 -0.66
C ASP A 194 2.76 -16.49 0.78
N LEU A 195 2.59 -15.19 0.98
CA LEU A 195 2.29 -14.60 2.29
C LEU A 195 0.95 -15.11 2.87
N GLY A 196 -0.10 -15.16 2.03
CA GLY A 196 -1.43 -15.63 2.44
C GLY A 196 -1.48 -17.12 2.82
N SER A 197 -0.46 -17.89 2.45
CA SER A 197 -0.38 -19.33 2.65
C SER A 197 0.62 -19.76 3.73
N VAL A 198 1.31 -18.82 4.39
CA VAL A 198 2.32 -19.15 5.40
C VAL A 198 1.66 -19.80 6.62
N PRO A 199 2.09 -21.01 7.05
CA PRO A 199 1.56 -21.64 8.24
C PRO A 199 1.96 -20.88 9.51
N GLY A 200 1.06 -20.81 10.49
CA GLY A 200 1.34 -20.22 11.80
C GLY A 200 1.60 -18.71 11.76
N ALA A 201 1.03 -18.01 10.80
CA ALA A 201 1.07 -16.54 10.69
C ALA A 201 -0.35 -15.98 10.48
N PRO A 202 -1.21 -16.01 11.50
CA PRO A 202 -2.60 -15.59 11.36
C PRO A 202 -2.73 -14.14 10.89
N LEU A 203 -1.94 -13.20 11.41
CA LEU A 203 -1.95 -11.80 11.01
C LEU A 203 -1.46 -11.63 9.58
N TYR A 204 -0.23 -12.06 9.28
CA TYR A 204 0.35 -11.87 7.96
C TYR A 204 -0.29 -12.75 6.88
N GLY A 205 -0.84 -13.88 7.24
CA GLY A 205 -1.71 -14.66 6.36
C GLY A 205 -2.97 -13.89 5.96
N ALA A 206 -3.58 -13.15 6.89
CA ALA A 206 -4.73 -12.27 6.58
C ALA A 206 -4.30 -11.06 5.73
N VAL A 207 -3.14 -10.44 6.00
CA VAL A 207 -2.55 -9.39 5.16
C VAL A 207 -2.36 -9.90 3.72
N GLY A 208 -1.76 -11.08 3.55
CA GLY A 208 -1.52 -11.68 2.23
C GLY A 208 -2.81 -11.96 1.45
N ARG A 209 -3.86 -12.45 2.13
CA ARG A 209 -5.18 -12.68 1.51
C ARG A 209 -5.85 -11.38 1.07
N LEU A 210 -5.84 -10.35 1.91
CA LEU A 210 -6.37 -9.03 1.53
C LEU A 210 -5.58 -8.44 0.36
N ALA A 211 -4.26 -8.46 0.44
CA ALA A 211 -3.39 -7.95 -0.61
C ALA A 211 -3.63 -8.68 -1.95
N ALA A 212 -3.82 -10.01 -1.94
CA ALA A 212 -4.09 -10.78 -3.15
C ALA A 212 -5.36 -10.30 -3.86
N VAL A 213 -6.45 -10.11 -3.11
CA VAL A 213 -7.71 -9.64 -3.68
C VAL A 213 -7.60 -8.17 -4.12
N PHE A 214 -6.96 -7.33 -3.32
CA PHE A 214 -6.75 -5.92 -3.65
C PHE A 214 -5.97 -5.76 -4.95
N PHE A 215 -4.81 -6.40 -5.09
CA PHE A 215 -3.98 -6.27 -6.30
C PHE A 215 -4.63 -6.90 -7.55
N GLU A 216 -5.49 -7.90 -7.39
CA GLU A 216 -6.29 -8.43 -8.49
C GLU A 216 -7.32 -7.39 -8.99
N LEU A 217 -8.04 -6.74 -8.07
CA LEU A 217 -8.99 -5.68 -8.38
C LEU A 217 -8.29 -4.46 -8.98
N GLU A 218 -7.17 -4.06 -8.40
CA GLU A 218 -6.36 -2.93 -8.84
C GLU A 218 -5.83 -3.11 -10.27
N GLY A 219 -5.29 -4.30 -10.57
CA GLY A 219 -4.85 -4.61 -11.93
C GLY A 219 -5.99 -4.49 -12.95
N ARG A 220 -7.18 -4.99 -12.62
CA ARG A 220 -8.36 -4.84 -13.48
C ARG A 220 -8.80 -3.38 -13.64
N TYR A 221 -8.83 -2.63 -12.55
CA TYR A 221 -9.19 -1.21 -12.57
C TYR A 221 -8.27 -0.41 -13.50
N LEU A 222 -6.96 -0.57 -13.35
CA LEU A 222 -5.96 0.13 -14.16
C LEU A 222 -5.98 -0.30 -15.65
N GLU A 223 -6.54 -1.47 -15.98
CA GLU A 223 -6.72 -1.91 -17.37
C GLU A 223 -8.01 -1.40 -18.01
N MET A 224 -9.10 -1.25 -17.22
CA MET A 224 -10.41 -0.83 -17.77
C MET A 224 -10.45 0.65 -18.19
N GLU A 225 -9.68 1.49 -17.53
CA GLU A 225 -9.62 2.94 -17.76
C GLU A 225 -8.56 3.32 -18.83
N ALA A 226 -8.18 2.37 -19.69
CA ALA A 226 -7.13 2.56 -20.70
C ALA A 226 -7.68 3.03 -22.06
#